data_be406e8ce899de9ad0e0f58d17df4e8e
#
_entry.id   be406e8ce899de9ad0e0f58d17df4e8e
#
_cell.length_a   1.000
_cell.length_b   1.000
_cell.length_c   1.000
_cell.angle_alpha   90.00
_cell.angle_beta   90.00
_cell.angle_gamma   90.00
#
_symmetry.space_group_name_H-M   'P 1'
#
loop_
_entity.id
_entity.type
_entity.pdbx_description
1 polymer ?
#
loop_
_entity_poly.entity_id
_entity_poly.type
_entity_poly.pdbx_seq_one_letter_code
_entity_poly.pdbx_strand_id
1 'polypeptide(L)'
;MSQNPAPASAPAYPPARSPSKIQAVGIVILARNHSEAIAKCVSSLFAANSFSGWHNSLWIVVVADACTDDTAKAARNALGAFGQVLEICAHSRQAAHQLGANVVMEHFRHVPRHTLLLTSTDATAELPCDWIDQQLKCSESPVGLLSHY
;
A
#
# COMPACT_ATOMS: atom_id res chain seq x y z
N MET A 1 -23.79 25.84 -34.34
CA MET A 1 -23.68 25.45 -33.84
C MET A 1 -23.45 24.36 -33.49
N SER A 2 -22.86 23.83 -33.43
CA SER A 2 -22.65 22.77 -33.27
C SER A 2 -22.23 22.30 -32.19
N GLN A 3 -22.58 21.75 -31.65
CA GLN A 3 -22.33 21.26 -30.69
C GLN A 3 -21.75 20.13 -30.72
N ASN A 4 -20.86 19.90 -30.35
CA ASN A 4 -20.19 18.90 -30.23
C ASN A 4 -20.61 18.00 -29.35
N PRO A 5 -21.02 17.01 -29.66
CA PRO A 5 -21.53 16.09 -28.80
C PRO A 5 -20.47 15.59 -27.97
N ALA A 6 -20.69 15.63 -26.82
CA ALA A 6 -19.81 15.07 -25.92
C ALA A 6 -19.55 13.69 -26.33
N PRO A 7 -18.43 13.25 -26.17
CA PRO A 7 -18.09 11.95 -26.51
C PRO A 7 -18.69 11.03 -25.59
N ALA A 8 -19.81 10.76 -25.91
CA ALA A 8 -20.49 9.91 -25.13
C ALA A 8 -19.89 8.63 -25.00
N SER A 9 -18.97 8.38 -25.77
CA SER A 9 -18.42 7.12 -25.69
C SER A 9 -17.31 7.10 -24.75
N ALA A 10 -17.44 7.74 -23.72
CA ALA A 10 -16.42 7.68 -22.75
C ALA A 10 -16.06 6.26 -22.51
N PRO A 11 -14.84 5.93 -22.53
CA PRO A 11 -14.42 4.60 -22.32
C PRO A 11 -14.83 4.16 -20.95
N ALA A 12 -14.86 2.92 -20.77
CA ALA A 12 -15.23 2.35 -19.53
C ALA A 12 -14.17 2.51 -18.47
N TYR A 13 -13.45 3.58 -18.50
CA TYR A 13 -12.64 3.88 -17.36
C TYR A 13 -13.48 4.40 -16.27
N PRO A 14 -13.12 4.18 -15.03
CA PRO A 14 -13.74 4.94 -13.95
C PRO A 14 -13.54 6.42 -14.24
N PRO A 15 -14.47 7.25 -13.86
CA PRO A 15 -14.32 8.68 -14.05
C PRO A 15 -13.01 9.13 -13.41
N ALA A 16 -12.38 10.08 -14.04
CA ALA A 16 -11.16 10.61 -13.50
C ALA A 16 -11.42 11.04 -12.08
N ARG A 17 -10.65 10.52 -11.15
CA ARG A 17 -10.80 10.91 -9.81
C ARG A 17 -10.48 12.34 -9.68
N SER A 18 -11.16 13.00 -8.82
CA SER A 18 -10.72 14.30 -8.32
C SER A 18 -9.31 14.13 -7.80
N PRO A 19 -8.42 15.04 -8.04
CA PRO A 19 -7.07 14.87 -7.56
C PRO A 19 -7.11 14.61 -6.07
N SER A 20 -6.66 13.46 -5.68
CA SER A 20 -6.53 13.14 -4.27
C SER A 20 -5.48 14.04 -3.68
N LYS A 21 -5.70 14.48 -2.45
CA LYS A 21 -4.67 15.20 -1.72
C LYS A 21 -3.51 14.31 -1.36
N ILE A 22 -3.67 13.00 -1.50
CA ILE A 22 -2.62 12.05 -1.14
C ILE A 22 -1.58 12.03 -2.24
N GLN A 23 -0.33 12.26 -1.87
CA GLN A 23 0.80 12.25 -2.77
C GLN A 23 1.62 10.99 -2.68
N ALA A 24 1.54 10.28 -1.59
CA ALA A 24 2.30 9.07 -1.38
C ALA A 24 1.51 8.07 -0.54
N VAL A 25 1.71 6.79 -0.82
CA VAL A 25 1.11 5.71 -0.04
C VAL A 25 2.24 4.81 0.45
N GLY A 26 2.28 4.61 1.76
CA GLY A 26 3.17 3.65 2.38
C GLY A 26 2.37 2.51 2.97
N ILE A 27 2.81 1.30 2.71
CA ILE A 27 2.11 0.10 3.15
C ILE A 27 3.07 -0.73 3.98
N VAL A 28 2.64 -1.07 5.20
CA VAL A 28 3.39 -1.96 6.08
C VAL A 28 2.74 -3.32 6.02
N ILE A 29 3.51 -4.35 5.72
CA ILE A 29 3.05 -5.73 5.74
C ILE A 29 3.73 -6.44 6.90
N LEU A 30 2.94 -6.99 7.79
CA LEU A 30 3.47 -7.76 8.93
C LEU A 30 3.54 -9.22 8.56
N ALA A 31 4.69 -9.83 8.76
CA ALA A 31 4.91 -11.23 8.38
C ALA A 31 5.65 -11.99 9.48
N ARG A 32 5.18 -13.21 9.74
CA ARG A 32 5.89 -14.13 10.59
C ARG A 32 5.72 -15.53 10.03
N ASN A 33 6.80 -16.06 9.42
CA ASN A 33 6.76 -17.39 8.79
C ASN A 33 5.66 -17.53 7.73
N HIS A 34 5.66 -16.59 6.78
CA HIS A 34 4.69 -16.57 5.69
C HIS A 34 5.39 -16.61 4.32
N SER A 35 6.43 -17.44 4.20
CA SER A 35 7.24 -17.48 2.98
C SER A 35 6.43 -17.81 1.72
N GLU A 36 5.37 -18.59 1.84
CA GLU A 36 4.55 -18.93 0.68
C GLU A 36 3.49 -17.88 0.38
N ALA A 37 3.01 -17.17 1.39
CA ALA A 37 1.94 -16.22 1.23
C ALA A 37 2.42 -14.83 0.84
N ILE A 38 3.62 -14.46 1.24
CA ILE A 38 4.08 -13.07 1.09
C ILE A 38 4.14 -12.61 -0.35
N ALA A 39 4.56 -13.47 -1.27
CA ALA A 39 4.64 -13.11 -2.68
C ALA A 39 3.26 -12.82 -3.26
N LYS A 40 2.24 -13.59 -2.85
CA LYS A 40 0.87 -13.37 -3.30
C LYS A 40 0.31 -12.06 -2.75
N CYS A 41 0.61 -11.77 -1.50
CA CYS A 41 0.19 -10.52 -0.89
C CYS A 41 0.78 -9.32 -1.65
N VAL A 42 2.07 -9.34 -1.91
CA VAL A 42 2.75 -8.26 -2.64
C VAL A 42 2.19 -8.15 -4.06
N SER A 43 1.97 -9.27 -4.72
CA SER A 43 1.40 -9.27 -6.08
C SER A 43 0.01 -8.65 -6.08
N SER A 44 -0.82 -8.95 -5.07
CA SER A 44 -2.14 -8.36 -4.98
C SER A 44 -2.09 -6.85 -4.77
N LEU A 45 -1.09 -6.35 -4.06
CA LEU A 45 -0.89 -4.91 -3.90
C LEU A 45 -0.48 -4.25 -5.21
N PHE A 46 0.41 -4.85 -5.95
CA PHE A 46 0.79 -4.30 -7.25
C PHE A 46 -0.39 -4.30 -8.23
N ALA A 47 -1.21 -5.33 -8.21
CA ALA A 47 -2.41 -5.37 -9.03
C ALA A 47 -3.39 -4.28 -8.62
N ALA A 48 -3.58 -4.08 -7.33
CA ALA A 48 -4.45 -3.04 -6.81
C ALA A 48 -3.94 -1.64 -7.18
N ASN A 49 -2.64 -1.46 -7.16
CA ASN A 49 -2.04 -0.19 -7.55
C ASN A 49 -2.25 0.10 -9.03
N SER A 50 -2.07 -0.91 -9.86
CA SER A 50 -2.30 -0.77 -11.31
C SER A 50 -3.76 -0.50 -11.62
N PHE A 51 -4.67 -1.18 -10.92
CA PHE A 51 -6.10 -0.99 -11.11
C PHE A 51 -6.56 0.41 -10.74
N SER A 52 -6.01 0.96 -9.67
CA SER A 52 -6.44 2.27 -9.19
C SER A 52 -6.11 3.40 -10.15
N GLY A 53 -5.16 3.22 -11.04
CA GLY A 53 -4.67 4.30 -11.87
C GLY A 53 -3.95 5.38 -11.10
N TRP A 54 -3.62 5.13 -9.85
CA TRP A 54 -2.92 6.07 -9.01
C TRP A 54 -1.42 5.95 -9.30
N HIS A 55 -0.84 7.02 -9.78
CA HIS A 55 0.53 6.98 -10.28
C HIS A 55 1.54 7.70 -9.38
N ASN A 56 1.12 8.09 -8.21
CA ASN A 56 2.01 8.73 -7.27
C ASN A 56 2.87 7.68 -6.54
N SER A 57 3.68 8.13 -5.64
CA SER A 57 4.69 7.27 -5.02
C SER A 57 4.08 6.20 -4.12
N LEU A 58 4.49 4.98 -4.30
CA LEU A 58 4.12 3.84 -3.48
C LEU A 58 5.37 3.22 -2.90
N TRP A 59 5.36 2.94 -1.60
CA TRP A 59 6.46 2.23 -0.94
C TRP A 59 5.91 1.18 0.00
N ILE A 60 6.42 -0.03 -0.11
CA ILE A 60 5.96 -1.14 0.71
C ILE A 60 7.09 -1.58 1.63
N VAL A 61 6.80 -1.70 2.90
CA VAL A 61 7.75 -2.21 3.88
C VAL A 61 7.20 -3.51 4.46
N VAL A 62 7.92 -4.60 4.26
CA VAL A 62 7.59 -5.87 4.88
C VAL A 62 8.40 -5.98 6.16
N VAL A 63 7.73 -6.20 7.26
CA VAL A 63 8.38 -6.43 8.56
C VAL A 63 8.31 -7.91 8.86
N ALA A 64 9.44 -8.59 8.74
CA ALA A 64 9.57 -10.00 9.04
C ALA A 64 10.00 -10.13 10.50
N ASP A 65 9.03 -10.44 11.36
CA ASP A 65 9.27 -10.49 12.81
C ASP A 65 9.47 -11.93 13.26
N ALA A 66 10.67 -12.21 13.73
CA ALA A 66 11.03 -13.53 14.27
C ALA A 66 10.77 -14.67 13.27
N CYS A 67 11.05 -14.44 12.00
CA CYS A 67 10.89 -15.49 11.00
C CYS A 67 12.02 -16.50 11.07
N THR A 68 11.67 -17.77 10.93
CA THR A 68 12.64 -18.88 10.86
C THR A 68 12.67 -19.52 9.47
N ASP A 69 11.83 -19.04 8.55
CA ASP A 69 11.77 -19.52 7.18
C ASP A 69 12.31 -18.46 6.22
N ASP A 70 12.08 -18.65 4.93
CA ASP A 70 12.56 -17.75 3.88
C ASP A 70 11.62 -16.56 3.61
N THR A 71 10.81 -16.16 4.58
CA THR A 71 9.87 -15.06 4.40
C THR A 71 10.56 -13.78 3.92
N ALA A 72 11.66 -13.40 4.57
CA ALA A 72 12.36 -12.16 4.20
C ALA A 72 12.90 -12.23 2.78
N LYS A 73 13.48 -13.36 2.38
CA LYS A 73 13.99 -13.55 1.04
C LYS A 73 12.87 -13.49 0.01
N ALA A 74 11.77 -14.18 0.26
CA ALA A 74 10.61 -14.17 -0.63
C ALA A 74 10.04 -12.76 -0.77
N ALA A 75 10.00 -12.01 0.32
CA ALA A 75 9.52 -10.63 0.31
C ALA A 75 10.42 -9.74 -0.53
N ARG A 76 11.74 -9.86 -0.36
CA ARG A 76 12.69 -9.06 -1.15
C ARG A 76 12.54 -9.33 -2.65
N ASN A 77 12.38 -10.60 -3.00
CA ASN A 77 12.20 -10.98 -4.39
C ASN A 77 10.90 -10.42 -4.96
N ALA A 78 9.84 -10.43 -4.19
CA ALA A 78 8.55 -9.94 -4.64
C ALA A 78 8.50 -8.41 -4.75
N LEU A 79 9.13 -7.71 -3.82
CA LEU A 79 9.10 -6.25 -3.79
C LEU A 79 9.96 -5.60 -4.88
N GLY A 80 11.11 -6.19 -5.18
CA GLY A 80 12.05 -5.57 -6.10
C GLY A 80 12.43 -4.16 -5.64
N ALA A 81 12.26 -3.19 -6.51
CA ALA A 81 12.62 -1.80 -6.24
C ALA A 81 11.52 -1.00 -5.54
N PHE A 82 10.37 -1.62 -5.25
CA PHE A 82 9.21 -0.89 -4.74
C PHE A 82 9.05 -0.96 -3.23
N GLY A 83 10.05 -1.43 -2.53
CA GLY A 83 9.96 -1.51 -1.09
C GLY A 83 11.20 -2.08 -0.45
N GLN A 84 11.09 -2.37 0.82
CA GLN A 84 12.20 -2.96 1.57
C GLN A 84 11.67 -3.92 2.64
N VAL A 85 12.58 -4.75 3.14
CA VAL A 85 12.25 -5.73 4.16
C VAL A 85 13.06 -5.42 5.42
N LEU A 86 12.36 -5.41 6.56
CA LEU A 86 12.99 -5.34 7.86
C LEU A 86 12.93 -6.72 8.50
N GLU A 87 14.08 -7.22 8.94
CA GLU A 87 14.12 -8.44 9.72
C GLU A 87 14.32 -8.06 11.17
N ILE A 88 13.35 -8.37 12.00
CA ILE A 88 13.38 -7.99 13.41
C ILE A 88 13.00 -9.17 14.29
N CYS A 89 13.14 -9.01 15.57
CA CYS A 89 12.78 -10.02 16.56
C CYS A 89 12.08 -9.33 17.72
N ALA A 90 10.99 -8.65 17.41
CA ALA A 90 10.25 -7.91 18.44
C ALA A 90 9.20 -8.77 19.13
N HIS A 91 8.75 -9.84 18.51
CA HIS A 91 7.68 -10.70 19.01
C HIS A 91 6.44 -9.91 19.42
N SER A 92 6.23 -8.78 18.80
CA SER A 92 5.10 -7.90 19.08
C SER A 92 4.59 -7.31 17.80
N ARG A 93 3.33 -7.53 17.52
CA ARG A 93 2.68 -6.99 16.32
C ARG A 93 2.70 -5.46 16.35
N GLN A 94 2.46 -4.88 17.52
CA GLN A 94 2.46 -3.44 17.66
C GLN A 94 3.85 -2.85 17.43
N ALA A 95 4.88 -3.45 17.99
CA ALA A 95 6.25 -2.99 17.78
C ALA A 95 6.68 -3.14 16.33
N ALA A 96 6.32 -4.26 15.70
CA ALA A 96 6.63 -4.50 14.30
C ALA A 96 5.96 -3.44 13.41
N HIS A 97 4.69 -3.16 13.66
CA HIS A 97 3.96 -2.14 12.92
C HIS A 97 4.62 -0.76 13.10
N GLN A 98 4.97 -0.41 14.32
CA GLN A 98 5.60 0.88 14.61
C GLN A 98 6.93 1.04 13.86
N LEU A 99 7.74 -0.01 13.85
CA LEU A 99 9.01 0.02 13.14
C LEU A 99 8.81 0.18 11.63
N GLY A 100 7.85 -0.56 11.07
CA GLY A 100 7.51 -0.43 9.65
C GLY A 100 7.01 0.94 9.31
N ALA A 101 6.14 1.50 10.14
CA ALA A 101 5.62 2.85 9.94
C ALA A 101 6.73 3.89 9.99
N ASN A 102 7.68 3.74 10.90
CA ASN A 102 8.82 4.66 10.99
C ASN A 102 9.66 4.63 9.71
N VAL A 103 9.86 3.45 9.15
CA VAL A 103 10.62 3.31 7.91
C VAL A 103 9.87 3.97 6.75
N VAL A 104 8.57 3.81 6.66
CA VAL A 104 7.76 4.48 5.65
C VAL A 104 7.89 6.00 5.79
N MET A 105 7.75 6.51 7.00
CA MET A 105 7.84 7.94 7.24
C MET A 105 9.23 8.49 6.91
N GLU A 106 10.26 7.73 7.20
CA GLU A 106 11.62 8.13 6.83
C GLU A 106 11.81 8.15 5.32
N HIS A 107 11.28 7.15 4.63
CA HIS A 107 11.35 7.09 3.17
C HIS A 107 10.67 8.30 2.53
N PHE A 108 9.54 8.71 3.08
CA PHE A 108 8.76 9.84 2.59
C PHE A 108 8.94 11.10 3.41
N ARG A 109 10.11 11.28 4.00
CA ARG A 109 10.34 12.45 4.88
C ARG A 109 10.16 13.78 4.18
N HIS A 110 10.27 13.82 2.86
CA HIS A 110 10.07 15.05 2.08
C HIS A 110 8.62 15.29 1.69
N VAL A 111 7.75 14.34 1.98
CA VAL A 111 6.33 14.44 1.65
C VAL A 111 5.59 14.98 2.86
N PRO A 112 4.76 16.02 2.71
CA PRO A 112 4.00 16.53 3.83
C PRO A 112 3.12 15.43 4.42
N ARG A 113 3.12 15.30 5.74
CA ARG A 113 2.43 14.19 6.40
C ARG A 113 0.95 14.10 6.09
N HIS A 114 0.31 15.24 5.91
CA HIS A 114 -1.13 15.25 5.59
C HIS A 114 -1.42 14.76 4.17
N THR A 115 -0.39 14.54 3.35
CA THR A 115 -0.52 14.00 2.00
C THR A 115 0.02 12.57 1.90
N LEU A 116 0.42 11.98 3.03
CA LEU A 116 0.91 10.62 3.08
C LEU A 116 -0.16 9.71 3.67
N LEU A 117 -0.57 8.72 2.91
CA LEU A 117 -1.44 7.67 3.43
C LEU A 117 -0.57 6.51 3.91
N LEU A 118 -0.67 6.21 5.19
CA LEU A 118 0.00 5.05 5.77
C LEU A 118 -1.05 4.01 6.11
N THR A 119 -0.89 2.83 5.59
CA THR A 119 -1.80 1.74 5.87
C THR A 119 -1.04 0.44 6.08
N SER A 120 -1.70 -0.58 6.55
CA SER A 120 -1.04 -1.85 6.83
C SER A 120 -1.94 -3.04 6.50
N THR A 121 -1.31 -4.18 6.30
CA THR A 121 -2.00 -5.43 6.09
C THR A 121 -1.14 -6.59 6.57
N ASP A 122 -1.69 -7.79 6.56
CA ASP A 122 -0.97 -8.99 6.93
C ASP A 122 -0.44 -9.71 5.69
N ALA A 123 0.64 -10.44 5.87
CA ALA A 123 1.25 -11.20 4.79
C ALA A 123 0.34 -12.29 4.22
N THR A 124 -0.68 -12.71 4.96
CA THR A 124 -1.62 -13.72 4.49
C THR A 124 -2.77 -13.14 3.69
N ALA A 125 -2.88 -11.83 3.59
CA ALA A 125 -4.00 -11.20 2.93
C ALA A 125 -3.86 -11.24 1.41
N GLU A 126 -4.92 -11.62 0.72
CA GLU A 126 -5.04 -11.42 -0.71
C GLU A 126 -6.00 -10.27 -0.89
N LEU A 127 -5.48 -9.15 -1.36
CA LEU A 127 -6.24 -7.92 -1.36
C LEU A 127 -7.01 -7.76 -2.67
N PRO A 128 -8.25 -7.24 -2.62
CA PRO A 128 -9.01 -7.03 -3.83
C PRO A 128 -8.36 -5.97 -4.71
N CYS A 129 -8.64 -6.00 -6.00
CA CYS A 129 -7.99 -5.10 -6.94
C CYS A 129 -8.31 -3.61 -6.70
N ASP A 130 -9.40 -3.32 -6.00
CA ASP A 130 -9.77 -1.95 -5.65
C ASP A 130 -9.33 -1.55 -4.24
N TRP A 131 -8.46 -2.34 -3.61
CA TRP A 131 -8.08 -2.09 -2.22
C TRP A 131 -7.42 -0.74 -2.01
N ILE A 132 -6.48 -0.36 -2.87
CA ILE A 132 -5.82 0.95 -2.75
C ILE A 132 -6.85 2.07 -2.96
N ASP A 133 -7.75 1.87 -3.90
CA ASP A 133 -8.84 2.80 -4.14
C ASP A 133 -9.68 2.99 -2.90
N GLN A 134 -10.02 1.92 -2.21
CA GLN A 134 -10.77 1.98 -0.98
C GLN A 134 -10.01 2.73 0.12
N GLN A 135 -8.71 2.48 0.24
CA GLN A 135 -7.87 3.16 1.20
C GLN A 135 -7.83 4.67 0.93
N LEU A 136 -7.69 5.05 -0.32
CA LEU A 136 -7.68 6.46 -0.70
C LEU A 136 -9.01 7.13 -0.40
N LYS A 137 -10.12 6.47 -0.67
CA LYS A 137 -11.45 7.00 -0.35
C LYS A 137 -11.64 7.17 1.14
N CYS A 138 -11.18 6.20 1.93
CA CYS A 138 -11.27 6.30 3.38
C CYS A 138 -10.45 7.47 3.91
N SER A 139 -9.30 7.73 3.31
CA SER A 139 -8.44 8.82 3.76
C SER A 139 -9.04 10.20 3.49
N GLU A 140 -9.94 10.30 2.53
CA GLU A 140 -10.63 11.54 2.23
C GLU A 140 -11.79 11.82 3.19
N SER A 141 -12.19 10.83 3.97
CA SER A 141 -13.24 10.98 4.95
C SER A 141 -12.66 11.49 6.27
N PRO A 142 -13.33 12.41 6.96
CA PRO A 142 -12.84 12.87 8.27
C PRO A 142 -12.64 11.75 9.27
N VAL A 143 -13.35 10.65 9.10
CA VAL A 143 -13.26 9.53 10.02
C VAL A 143 -12.17 8.55 9.60
N GLY A 144 -11.78 8.61 8.34
CA GLY A 144 -10.89 7.62 7.78
C GLY A 144 -9.46 7.66 8.27
N LEU A 145 -9.06 8.77 8.87
CA LEU A 145 -7.68 8.92 9.26
C LEU A 145 -7.30 8.19 10.53
N LEU A 146 -8.28 7.63 11.22
CA LEU A 146 -8.03 7.08 12.54
C LEU A 146 -8.07 5.59 12.64
N SER A 147 -8.36 4.89 11.59
CA SER A 147 -8.79 3.56 11.84
C SER A 147 -8.06 2.47 11.13
N HIS A 148 -6.81 2.59 10.86
CA HIS A 148 -6.28 1.57 10.00
C HIS A 148 -5.17 0.77 10.59
N TYR A 149 -5.29 0.44 11.81
CA TYR A 149 -4.29 -0.40 12.41
C TYR A 149 -4.91 -1.60 13.10
#